data_b58e63e52b5903fb6d6a90c8ecc4ef4c
#
_entry.id   b58e63e52b5903fb6d6a90c8ecc4ef4c
#
_cell.length_a   1.000
_cell.length_b   1.000
_cell.length_c   1.000
_cell.angle_alpha   90.00
_cell.angle_beta   90.00
_cell.angle_gamma   90.00
#
_symmetry.space_group_name_H-M   'P 1'
#
loop_
_entity.id
_entity.type
_entity.pdbx_description
1 polymer ?
#
loop_
_entity_poly.entity_id
_entity_poly.type
_entity_poly.pdbx_seq_one_letter_code
_entity_poly.pdbx_strand_id
1 'polypeptide(L)'
;MEKIITVSGREVGFKATASTTKRYRQKFNRDLFKDIQELVPAANTQELSAENLECFMNIAYIMAWQYDNTITPDPDEWLDQFEMFDIYVVLPEIIELWGLNTEQLEKPKKKAEEQSVK
;
A
#
# COMPACT_ATOMS: atom_id res chain seq x y z
N MET A 1 4.20 11.80 2.28
CA MET A 1 3.87 11.41 0.90
C MET A 1 2.37 11.30 0.72
N GLU A 2 1.83 12.02 -0.23
CA GLU A 2 0.40 11.91 -0.51
C GLU A 2 0.14 12.09 -2.00
N LYS A 3 -0.96 11.49 -2.47
CA LYS A 3 -1.34 11.50 -3.86
C LYS A 3 -2.85 11.34 -3.97
N ILE A 4 -3.44 12.02 -4.96
CA ILE A 4 -4.85 11.85 -5.27
C ILE A 4 -4.94 10.99 -6.53
N ILE A 5 -5.72 9.92 -6.46
CA ILE A 5 -5.88 8.95 -7.55
C ILE A 5 -7.36 8.82 -7.87
N THR A 6 -7.68 8.79 -9.15
CA THR A 6 -9.08 8.59 -9.58
C THR A 6 -9.40 7.10 -9.58
N VAL A 7 -10.40 6.72 -8.81
CA VAL A 7 -10.87 5.33 -8.71
C VAL A 7 -12.38 5.31 -8.92
N SER A 8 -12.85 4.57 -9.92
CA SER A 8 -14.28 4.51 -10.28
C SER A 8 -14.88 5.89 -10.49
N GLY A 9 -14.12 6.80 -11.10
CA GLY A 9 -14.57 8.16 -11.35
C GLY A 9 -14.56 9.08 -10.13
N ARG A 10 -14.04 8.62 -9.01
CA ARG A 10 -13.92 9.41 -7.78
C ARG A 10 -12.48 9.74 -7.49
N GLU A 11 -12.23 10.94 -7.01
CA GLU A 11 -10.89 11.30 -6.55
C GLU A 11 -10.71 10.84 -5.11
N VAL A 12 -9.71 9.99 -4.89
CA VAL A 12 -9.40 9.44 -3.57
C VAL A 12 -7.99 9.84 -3.20
N GLY A 13 -7.83 10.45 -2.02
CA GLY A 13 -6.52 10.81 -1.52
C GLY A 13 -5.90 9.66 -0.73
N PHE A 14 -4.59 9.50 -0.87
CA PHE A 14 -3.81 8.51 -0.14
C PHE A 14 -2.60 9.18 0.48
N LYS A 15 -2.31 8.82 1.72
CA LYS A 15 -1.21 9.42 2.47
C LYS A 15 -0.43 8.35 3.22
N ALA A 16 0.89 8.41 3.13
CA ALA A 16 1.77 7.54 3.88
C ALA A 16 2.73 8.39 4.71
N THR A 17 2.84 8.08 5.99
CA THR A 17 3.73 8.75 6.93
C THR A 17 4.46 7.71 7.78
N ALA A 18 5.31 8.18 8.67
CA ALA A 18 6.01 7.28 9.59
C ALA A 18 5.06 6.46 10.46
N SER A 19 3.84 6.95 10.70
CA SER A 19 2.88 6.21 11.53
C SER A 19 2.04 5.19 10.76
N THR A 20 2.19 5.12 9.43
CA THR A 20 1.37 4.21 8.62
C THR A 20 1.55 2.76 9.05
N THR A 21 2.78 2.31 9.31
CA THR A 21 3.04 0.94 9.76
C THR A 21 2.37 0.64 11.08
N LYS A 22 2.42 1.59 12.01
CA LYS A 22 1.80 1.43 13.32
C LYS A 22 0.29 1.36 13.21
N ARG A 23 -0.31 2.25 12.41
CA ARG A 23 -1.76 2.28 12.23
C ARG A 23 -2.26 1.03 11.53
N TYR A 24 -1.52 0.54 10.56
CA TYR A 24 -1.84 -0.70 9.87
C TYR A 24 -1.84 -1.88 10.85
N ARG A 25 -0.81 -1.97 11.69
CA ARG A 25 -0.73 -3.02 12.69
C ARG A 25 -1.87 -2.95 13.69
N GLN A 26 -2.21 -1.76 14.15
CA GLN A 26 -3.30 -1.57 15.10
C GLN A 26 -4.65 -1.97 14.51
N LYS A 27 -4.88 -1.67 13.24
CA LYS A 27 -6.16 -1.96 12.58
C LYS A 27 -6.29 -3.40 12.15
N PHE A 28 -5.23 -3.97 11.57
CA PHE A 28 -5.28 -5.28 10.91
C PHE A 28 -4.46 -6.35 11.61
N ASN A 29 -3.71 -5.99 12.65
CA ASN A 29 -2.83 -6.91 13.37
C ASN A 29 -1.83 -7.60 12.44
N ARG A 30 -1.27 -6.83 11.50
CA ARG A 30 -0.30 -7.33 10.52
C ARG A 30 0.88 -6.38 10.44
N ASP A 31 2.01 -6.90 9.95
CA ASP A 31 3.22 -6.13 9.71
C ASP A 31 3.21 -5.59 8.29
N LEU A 32 3.03 -4.29 8.15
CA LEU A 32 2.96 -3.63 6.85
C LEU A 32 4.22 -3.87 6.03
N PHE A 33 5.39 -3.78 6.64
CA PHE A 33 6.65 -3.94 5.93
C PHE A 33 6.76 -5.34 5.33
N LYS A 34 6.37 -6.35 6.09
CA LYS A 34 6.38 -7.73 5.63
C LYS A 34 5.38 -7.92 4.48
N ASP A 35 4.19 -7.35 4.61
CA ASP A 35 3.19 -7.45 3.56
C ASP A 35 3.65 -6.76 2.28
N ILE A 36 4.33 -5.62 2.38
CA ILE A 36 4.91 -4.93 1.23
C ILE A 36 5.99 -5.78 0.56
N GLN A 37 6.83 -6.43 1.35
CA GLN A 37 7.90 -7.28 0.80
C GLN A 37 7.36 -8.42 -0.05
N GLU A 38 6.17 -8.91 0.27
CA GLU A 38 5.52 -9.95 -0.52
C GLU A 38 4.73 -9.37 -1.69
N LEU A 39 4.07 -8.24 -1.46
CA LEU A 39 3.16 -7.64 -2.44
C LEU A 39 3.89 -7.06 -3.64
N VAL A 40 4.98 -6.32 -3.45
CA VAL A 40 5.64 -5.62 -4.55
C VAL A 40 6.25 -6.58 -5.57
N PRO A 41 6.99 -7.63 -5.17
CA PRO A 41 7.48 -8.60 -6.16
C PRO A 41 6.33 -9.30 -6.88
N ALA A 42 5.27 -9.67 -6.18
CA ALA A 42 4.12 -10.32 -6.78
C ALA A 42 3.43 -9.41 -7.81
N ALA A 43 3.33 -8.12 -7.51
CA ALA A 43 2.76 -7.15 -8.45
C ALA A 43 3.62 -7.00 -9.70
N ASN A 44 4.95 -6.99 -9.55
CA ASN A 44 5.87 -6.85 -10.67
C ASN A 44 5.85 -8.05 -11.60
N THR A 45 5.64 -9.25 -11.07
CA THR A 45 5.54 -10.47 -11.88
C THR A 45 4.11 -10.79 -12.29
N GLN A 46 3.15 -10.01 -11.83
CA GLN A 46 1.72 -10.22 -12.07
C GLN A 46 1.22 -11.56 -11.52
N GLU A 47 1.85 -12.05 -10.47
CA GLU A 47 1.49 -13.27 -9.79
C GLU A 47 0.86 -13.00 -8.44
N LEU A 48 -0.17 -12.14 -8.44
CA LEU A 48 -0.86 -11.75 -7.22
C LEU A 48 -1.82 -12.84 -6.76
N SER A 49 -1.67 -13.27 -5.51
CA SER A 49 -2.61 -14.20 -4.89
C SER A 49 -3.79 -13.43 -4.31
N ALA A 50 -4.84 -14.15 -3.94
CA ALA A 50 -5.98 -13.55 -3.24
C ALA A 50 -5.52 -12.89 -1.94
N GLU A 51 -4.59 -13.50 -1.22
CA GLU A 51 -4.03 -12.93 0.00
C GLU A 51 -3.28 -11.63 -0.27
N ASN A 52 -2.48 -11.58 -1.34
CA ASN A 52 -1.78 -10.35 -1.72
C ASN A 52 -2.76 -9.23 -2.02
N LEU A 53 -3.84 -9.54 -2.74
CA LEU A 53 -4.84 -8.53 -3.09
C LEU A 53 -5.58 -8.03 -1.86
N GLU A 54 -5.89 -8.92 -0.92
CA GLU A 54 -6.53 -8.53 0.33
C GLU A 54 -5.62 -7.62 1.16
N CYS A 55 -4.34 -7.96 1.27
CA CYS A 55 -3.37 -7.10 1.95
C CYS A 55 -3.29 -5.74 1.29
N PHE A 56 -3.27 -5.70 -0.04
CA PHE A 56 -3.24 -4.44 -0.76
C PHE A 56 -4.48 -3.60 -0.44
N MET A 57 -5.67 -4.20 -0.44
CA MET A 57 -6.89 -3.47 -0.14
C MET A 57 -6.86 -2.86 1.28
N ASN A 58 -6.32 -3.60 2.24
CA ASN A 58 -6.17 -3.12 3.60
C ASN A 58 -5.17 -1.95 3.67
N ILE A 59 -4.08 -2.05 2.94
CA ILE A 59 -3.07 -0.98 2.87
C ILE A 59 -3.69 0.27 2.25
N ALA A 60 -4.42 0.10 1.15
CA ALA A 60 -5.08 1.22 0.49
C ALA A 60 -6.05 1.92 1.43
N TYR A 61 -6.83 1.15 2.19
CA TYR A 61 -7.76 1.72 3.17
C TYR A 61 -7.02 2.56 4.21
N ILE A 62 -5.95 2.05 4.80
CA ILE A 62 -5.23 2.76 5.86
C ILE A 62 -4.64 4.07 5.32
N MET A 63 -4.14 4.05 4.09
CA MET A 63 -3.60 5.25 3.47
C MET A 63 -4.70 6.27 3.16
N ALA A 64 -5.86 5.81 2.73
CA ALA A 64 -7.02 6.68 2.50
C ALA A 64 -7.50 7.29 3.82
N TRP A 65 -7.55 6.49 4.87
CA TRP A 65 -7.95 6.98 6.18
C TRP A 65 -6.96 8.01 6.73
N GLN A 66 -5.68 7.82 6.49
CA GLN A 66 -4.70 8.82 6.91
C GLN A 66 -4.82 10.13 6.14
N TYR A 67 -5.24 10.06 4.88
CA TYR A 67 -5.49 11.27 4.11
C TYR A 67 -6.75 11.99 4.59
N ASP A 68 -7.80 11.22 4.88
CA ASP A 68 -9.09 11.76 5.30
C ASP A 68 -9.69 10.86 6.38
N ASN A 69 -9.51 11.23 7.63
CA ASN A 69 -9.96 10.42 8.75
C ASN A 69 -11.48 10.50 9.00
N THR A 70 -12.22 11.17 8.12
CA THR A 70 -13.69 11.19 8.20
C THR A 70 -14.34 10.05 7.42
N ILE A 71 -13.56 9.25 6.69
CA ILE A 71 -14.13 8.08 5.98
C ILE A 71 -14.55 7.02 6.99
N THR A 72 -15.37 6.07 6.52
CA THR A 72 -15.89 5.01 7.38
C THR A 72 -14.77 4.24 8.08
N PRO A 73 -14.95 3.83 9.35
CA PRO A 73 -13.97 2.98 10.02
C PRO A 73 -13.99 1.52 9.54
N ASP A 74 -14.93 1.16 8.69
CA ASP A 74 -15.06 -0.21 8.15
C ASP A 74 -14.40 -0.28 6.77
N PRO A 75 -13.26 -1.00 6.64
CA PRO A 75 -12.59 -1.12 5.34
C PRO A 75 -13.46 -1.71 4.24
N ASP A 76 -14.29 -2.67 4.58
CA ASP A 76 -15.16 -3.30 3.58
C ASP A 76 -16.22 -2.32 3.06
N GLU A 77 -16.78 -1.52 3.96
CA GLU A 77 -17.74 -0.49 3.58
C GLU A 77 -17.08 0.55 2.66
N TRP A 78 -15.83 0.91 2.95
CA TRP A 78 -15.09 1.84 2.10
C TRP A 78 -14.85 1.24 0.71
N LEU A 79 -14.49 -0.05 0.66
CA LEU A 79 -14.23 -0.75 -0.61
C LEU A 79 -15.50 -0.90 -1.45
N ASP A 80 -16.65 -1.01 -0.81
CA ASP A 80 -17.94 -1.20 -1.50
C ASP A 80 -18.34 -0.02 -2.39
N GLN A 81 -17.72 1.15 -2.22
CA GLN A 81 -18.01 2.30 -3.10
C GLN A 81 -17.34 2.18 -4.47
N PHE A 82 -16.41 1.23 -4.67
CA PHE A 82 -15.67 1.10 -5.92
C PHE A 82 -16.14 -0.12 -6.70
N GLU A 83 -15.99 -0.05 -8.03
CA GLU A 83 -16.24 -1.20 -8.88
C GLU A 83 -15.21 -2.30 -8.61
N MET A 84 -15.59 -3.55 -8.85
CA MET A 84 -14.85 -4.73 -8.42
C MET A 84 -13.33 -4.68 -8.71
N PHE A 85 -12.96 -4.25 -9.92
CA PHE A 85 -11.55 -4.26 -10.32
C PHE A 85 -10.89 -2.89 -10.29
N ASP A 86 -11.65 -1.82 -10.06
CA ASP A 86 -11.10 -0.47 -10.17
C ASP A 86 -10.10 -0.15 -9.08
N ILE A 87 -10.24 -0.77 -7.89
CA ILE A 87 -9.29 -0.52 -6.80
C ILE A 87 -7.88 -0.99 -7.17
N TYR A 88 -7.76 -1.96 -8.05
CA TYR A 88 -6.45 -2.51 -8.39
C TYR A 88 -5.59 -1.58 -9.26
N VAL A 89 -6.19 -0.58 -9.92
CA VAL A 89 -5.41 0.42 -10.64
C VAL A 89 -4.60 1.29 -9.69
N VAL A 90 -5.01 1.33 -8.42
CA VAL A 90 -4.32 2.08 -7.37
C VAL A 90 -2.99 1.44 -7.01
N LEU A 91 -2.86 0.12 -7.17
CA LEU A 91 -1.68 -0.61 -6.70
C LEU A 91 -0.36 -0.08 -7.27
N PRO A 92 -0.18 0.03 -8.60
CA PRO A 92 1.07 0.58 -9.10
C PRO A 92 1.29 2.03 -8.68
N GLU A 93 0.22 2.80 -8.54
CA GLU A 93 0.30 4.19 -8.11
C GLU A 93 0.79 4.31 -6.67
N ILE A 94 0.31 3.42 -5.79
CA ILE A 94 0.74 3.39 -4.39
C ILE A 94 2.19 2.94 -4.30
N ILE A 95 2.58 1.92 -5.06
CA ILE A 95 3.96 1.44 -5.09
C ILE A 95 4.89 2.57 -5.51
N GLU A 96 4.49 3.33 -6.53
CA GLU A 96 5.26 4.48 -6.98
C GLU A 96 5.33 5.57 -5.90
N LEU A 97 4.22 5.81 -5.21
CA LEU A 97 4.17 6.80 -4.12
C LEU A 97 5.15 6.48 -3.01
N TRP A 98 5.34 5.19 -2.71
CA TRP A 98 6.32 4.78 -1.71
C TRP A 98 7.75 4.93 -2.20
N GLY A 99 7.97 5.14 -3.50
CA GLY A 99 9.29 5.17 -4.08
C GLY A 99 9.96 3.81 -4.07
N LEU A 100 9.15 2.73 -4.06
CA LEU A 100 9.65 1.38 -3.96
C LEU A 100 9.43 0.60 -5.25
N ASN A 101 10.32 -0.36 -5.47
CA ASN A 101 10.16 -1.37 -6.48
C ASN A 101 10.85 -2.64 -5.96
N THR A 102 10.81 -3.72 -6.75
CA THR A 102 11.41 -4.98 -6.32
C THR A 102 12.88 -4.81 -5.93
N GLU A 103 13.62 -4.05 -6.70
CA GLU A 103 15.02 -3.81 -6.40
C GLU A 103 15.21 -3.12 -5.06
N GLN A 104 14.39 -2.12 -4.77
CA GLN A 104 14.51 -1.38 -3.52
C GLN A 104 14.16 -2.24 -2.31
N LEU A 105 13.20 -3.15 -2.47
CA LEU A 105 12.87 -4.08 -1.38
C LEU A 105 13.97 -5.10 -1.17
N GLU A 106 14.62 -5.54 -2.25
CA GLU A 106 15.73 -6.48 -2.15
C GLU A 106 17.02 -5.83 -1.68
N LYS A 107 17.20 -4.56 -2.02
CA LYS A 107 18.45 -3.84 -1.81
C LYS A 107 18.55 -3.01 -0.53
N PRO A 108 17.55 -2.80 0.32
CA PRO A 108 17.76 -1.95 1.50
C PRO A 108 18.95 -2.39 2.33
N LYS A 109 19.12 -3.70 2.55
CA LYS A 109 20.26 -4.24 3.27
C LYS A 109 21.55 -4.06 2.47
N LYS A 110 21.50 -4.33 1.17
CA LYS A 110 22.68 -4.19 0.32
C LYS A 110 23.17 -2.77 0.28
N LYS A 111 22.27 -1.81 0.20
CA LYS A 111 22.66 -0.40 0.24
C LYS A 111 23.31 -0.03 1.56
N ALA A 112 22.74 -0.52 2.65
CA ALA A 112 23.33 -0.29 3.96
C ALA A 112 24.70 -0.91 4.07
N GLU A 113 24.87 -2.14 3.57
CA GLU A 113 26.17 -2.81 3.55
C GLU A 113 27.18 -2.05 2.69
N GLU A 114 26.78 -1.61 1.52
CA GLU A 114 27.63 -0.84 0.64
C GLU A 114 28.09 0.46 1.30
N GLN A 115 27.17 1.14 1.99
CA GLN A 115 27.51 2.35 2.71
C GLN A 115 28.44 2.10 3.86
N SER A 116 28.27 0.98 4.56
CA SER A 116 29.13 0.66 5.68
C SER A 116 30.54 0.24 5.24
N VAL A 117 30.67 -0.31 4.06
CA VAL A 117 31.96 -0.71 3.50
C VAL A 117 32.76 0.50 3.05
N LYS A 118 32.09 1.54 2.69
CA LYS A 118 32.75 2.77 2.27
C LYS A 118 33.15 3.64 3.44
#